data_d03e9d7963823344c37cc91b336b3533
#
_entry.id   d03e9d7963823344c37cc91b336b3533
#
_cell.length_a   1.000
_cell.length_b   1.000
_cell.length_c   1.000
_cell.angle_alpha   90.00
_cell.angle_beta   90.00
_cell.angle_gamma   90.00
#
_symmetry.space_group_name_H-M   'P 1'
#
loop_
_entity.id
_entity.type
_entity.pdbx_description
1 polymer ?
#
loop_
_entity_poly.entity_id
_entity_poly.type
_entity_poly.pdbx_seq_one_letter_code
_entity_poly.pdbx_strand_id
1 'polypeptide(L)'
;MPKTKKAPARKVAKKSVRKLAEHEQLRDAIIEGMQEKKAKDIVWIDLRNLKNSVADFFVICHADSRTHIESIARSIEEFVYKKLGDEPLHSEGQTNAEWILLDYFTVVAHVFLQDKREFYGLERLWADADIQRIASNY
;
A
#
# COMPACT_ATOMS: atom_id res chain seq x y z
N MET A 1 -8.28 7.21 -14.38
CA MET A 1 -8.53 7.38 -14.31
C MET A 1 -8.79 7.41 -14.44
N PRO A 2 -8.68 6.99 -14.25
CA PRO A 2 -9.08 6.90 -14.12
C PRO A 2 -9.57 6.97 -13.70
N LYS A 3 -9.27 6.76 -13.72
CA LYS A 3 -10.34 7.00 -13.33
C LYS A 3 -10.79 8.10 -12.78
N THR A 4 -10.83 8.95 -12.99
CA THR A 4 -11.56 9.74 -12.22
C THR A 4 -12.87 10.17 -12.75
N LYS A 5 -13.92 9.72 -12.27
CA LYS A 5 -15.24 9.95 -12.74
C LYS A 5 -15.80 11.20 -12.20
N LYS A 6 -16.56 11.95 -12.98
CA LYS A 6 -17.23 13.15 -12.52
C LYS A 6 -18.54 12.75 -11.92
N ALA A 7 -18.80 13.18 -10.70
CA ALA A 7 -20.01 12.83 -9.99
C ALA A 7 -20.95 14.02 -9.90
N PRO A 8 -22.25 13.82 -10.04
CA PRO A 8 -23.22 14.89 -9.74
C PRO A 8 -23.12 15.32 -8.29
N ALA A 9 -23.42 16.57 -8.02
CA ALA A 9 -23.28 17.13 -6.68
C ALA A 9 -24.07 16.34 -5.65
N ARG A 10 -25.28 15.92 -5.98
CA ARG A 10 -26.12 15.23 -5.01
C ARG A 10 -25.54 13.91 -4.57
N LYS A 11 -24.57 13.37 -5.29
CA LYS A 11 -23.95 12.10 -4.95
C LYS A 11 -22.61 12.25 -4.28
N VAL A 12 -22.21 13.47 -4.00
CA VAL A 12 -20.85 13.68 -3.49
C VAL A 12 -20.63 12.96 -2.17
N ALA A 13 -21.55 13.12 -1.22
CA ALA A 13 -21.38 12.47 0.08
C ALA A 13 -21.35 10.96 -0.06
N LYS A 14 -22.29 10.40 -0.81
CA LYS A 14 -22.31 8.97 -1.02
C LYS A 14 -21.07 8.48 -1.69
N LYS A 15 -20.59 9.22 -2.66
CA LYS A 15 -19.38 8.86 -3.36
C LYS A 15 -18.17 8.97 -2.46
N SER A 16 -18.15 9.94 -1.56
CA SER A 16 -17.05 10.07 -0.61
C SER A 16 -17.01 8.88 0.35
N VAL A 17 -18.15 8.45 0.85
CA VAL A 17 -18.20 7.27 1.72
C VAL A 17 -17.73 6.05 0.98
N ARG A 18 -18.18 5.88 -0.26
CA ARG A 18 -17.75 4.76 -1.07
C ARG A 18 -16.26 4.80 -1.34
N LYS A 19 -15.73 5.99 -1.59
CA LYS A 19 -14.30 6.14 -1.81
C LYS A 19 -13.49 5.73 -0.59
N LEU A 20 -13.94 6.14 0.59
CA LEU A 20 -13.26 5.73 1.82
C LEU A 20 -13.25 4.23 1.96
N ALA A 21 -14.39 3.59 1.70
CA ALA A 21 -14.47 2.14 1.78
C ALA A 21 -13.57 1.49 0.73
N GLU A 22 -13.52 2.06 -0.46
CA GLU A 22 -12.66 1.54 -1.52
C GLU A 22 -11.19 1.66 -1.16
N HIS A 23 -10.80 2.78 -0.52
CA HIS A 23 -9.41 2.96 -0.09
C HIS A 23 -9.04 1.93 0.96
N GLU A 24 -9.96 1.66 1.86
CA GLU A 24 -9.72 0.64 2.89
C GLU A 24 -9.68 -0.75 2.28
N GLN A 25 -10.53 -1.02 1.31
CA GLN A 25 -10.51 -2.30 0.59
C GLN A 25 -9.19 -2.46 -0.17
N LEU A 26 -8.70 -1.40 -0.76
CA LEU A 26 -7.43 -1.44 -1.47
C LEU A 26 -6.28 -1.71 -0.49
N ARG A 27 -6.27 -1.01 0.65
CA ARG A 27 -5.29 -1.27 1.69
C ARG A 27 -5.33 -2.74 2.11
N ASP A 28 -6.53 -3.26 2.34
CA ASP A 28 -6.68 -4.64 2.81
C ASP A 28 -6.26 -5.66 1.76
N ALA A 29 -6.54 -5.40 0.48
CA ALA A 29 -6.10 -6.29 -0.59
C ALA A 29 -4.57 -6.31 -0.68
N ILE A 30 -3.94 -5.16 -0.50
CA ILE A 30 -2.48 -5.08 -0.49
C ILE A 30 -1.92 -5.91 0.66
N ILE A 31 -2.51 -5.76 1.86
CA ILE A 31 -2.06 -6.53 3.02
C ILE A 31 -2.21 -8.03 2.76
N GLU A 32 -3.33 -8.45 2.18
CA GLU A 32 -3.53 -9.85 1.88
C GLU A 32 -2.49 -10.38 0.89
N GLY A 33 -2.15 -9.57 -0.10
CA GLY A 33 -1.11 -9.95 -1.05
C GLY A 33 0.24 -10.10 -0.37
N MET A 34 0.54 -9.24 0.59
CA MET A 34 1.78 -9.35 1.36
C MET A 34 1.77 -10.63 2.20
N GLN A 35 0.64 -10.91 2.85
CA GLN A 35 0.53 -12.09 3.71
C GLN A 35 0.63 -13.39 2.92
N GLU A 36 0.12 -13.39 1.70
CA GLU A 36 0.16 -14.58 0.86
C GLU A 36 1.59 -15.07 0.66
N LYS A 37 2.54 -14.16 0.56
CA LYS A 37 3.95 -14.49 0.37
C LYS A 37 4.75 -14.35 1.66
N LYS A 38 4.07 -14.28 2.79
CA LYS A 38 4.70 -14.29 4.12
C LYS A 38 5.66 -13.13 4.29
N ALA A 39 5.25 -11.95 3.86
CA ALA A 39 6.02 -10.74 4.10
C ALA A 39 6.15 -10.49 5.60
N LYS A 40 7.24 -9.87 6.00
CA LYS A 40 7.55 -9.67 7.42
C LYS A 40 7.19 -8.28 7.86
N ASP A 41 6.75 -8.18 9.11
CA ASP A 41 6.48 -6.91 9.81
C ASP A 41 5.63 -5.97 8.97
N ILE A 42 4.44 -6.44 8.62
CA ILE A 42 3.52 -5.61 7.84
C ILE A 42 2.94 -4.54 8.75
N VAL A 43 3.05 -3.29 8.33
CA VAL A 43 2.40 -2.18 9.01
C VAL A 43 1.65 -1.36 7.98
N TRP A 44 0.61 -0.65 8.44
CA TRP A 44 0.02 0.37 7.59
C TRP A 44 -0.09 1.66 8.38
N ILE A 45 0.06 2.75 7.69
CA ILE A 45 0.09 4.08 8.28
C ILE A 45 -1.09 4.86 7.72
N ASP A 46 -1.91 5.40 8.61
CA ASP A 46 -3.05 6.22 8.22
C ASP A 46 -2.59 7.66 8.09
N LEU A 47 -2.57 8.16 6.87
CA LEU A 47 -2.08 9.51 6.59
C LEU A 47 -3.21 10.51 6.39
N ARG A 48 -4.45 10.07 6.54
CA ARG A 48 -5.59 10.91 6.16
C ARG A 48 -5.73 12.17 6.99
N ASN A 49 -5.22 12.16 8.22
CA ASN A 49 -5.33 13.32 9.10
C ASN A 49 -4.13 14.25 9.01
N LEU A 50 -3.16 13.94 8.17
CA LEU A 50 -1.97 14.77 8.04
C LEU A 50 -2.11 15.70 6.86
N LYS A 51 -1.73 16.94 7.06
CA LYS A 51 -1.76 17.91 5.99
C LYS A 51 -0.69 17.56 4.96
N ASN A 52 -1.01 17.78 3.71
CA ASN A 52 -0.07 17.59 2.61
C ASN A 52 0.39 16.15 2.45
N SER A 53 -0.40 15.20 2.94
CA SER A 53 -0.07 13.81 2.72
C SER A 53 -0.27 13.49 1.24
N VAL A 54 0.59 12.59 0.73
CA VAL A 54 0.55 12.24 -0.69
C VAL A 54 -0.38 11.07 -0.94
N ALA A 55 -0.84 10.41 0.10
CA ALA A 55 -1.73 9.26 -0.02
C ALA A 55 -2.56 9.15 1.25
N ASP A 56 -3.59 8.31 1.21
CA ASP A 56 -4.39 8.04 2.40
C ASP A 56 -3.72 7.03 3.31
N PHE A 57 -3.08 6.03 2.72
CA PHE A 57 -2.41 4.98 3.49
C PHE A 57 -1.07 4.61 2.85
N PHE A 58 -0.09 4.32 3.69
CA PHE A 58 1.09 3.56 3.29
C PHE A 58 0.96 2.17 3.88
N VAL A 59 1.36 1.15 3.12
CA VAL A 59 1.44 -0.23 3.65
C VAL A 59 2.87 -0.68 3.43
N ILE A 60 3.55 -1.08 4.48
CA ILE A 60 4.98 -1.35 4.46
C ILE A 60 5.26 -2.75 4.96
N CYS A 61 6.14 -3.45 4.29
CA CYS A 61 6.62 -4.76 4.73
C CYS A 61 8.05 -4.96 4.28
N HIS A 62 8.64 -6.07 4.67
CA HIS A 62 9.97 -6.39 4.17
C HIS A 62 10.14 -7.90 4.04
N ALA A 63 11.25 -8.29 3.43
CA ALA A 63 11.67 -9.68 3.34
C ALA A 63 13.19 -9.71 3.26
N ASP A 64 13.74 -10.92 3.33
CA ASP A 64 15.18 -11.09 3.46
C ASP A 64 15.91 -11.18 2.12
N SER A 65 15.20 -11.43 1.02
CA SER A 65 15.86 -11.61 -0.27
C SER A 65 15.15 -10.83 -1.35
N ARG A 66 15.89 -10.51 -2.39
CA ARG A 66 15.35 -9.79 -3.53
C ARG A 66 14.28 -10.59 -4.25
N THR A 67 14.50 -11.89 -4.40
CA THR A 67 13.50 -12.77 -5.02
C THR A 67 12.20 -12.74 -4.25
N HIS A 68 12.28 -12.77 -2.92
CA HIS A 68 11.09 -12.74 -2.07
C HIS A 68 10.36 -11.40 -2.22
N ILE A 69 11.12 -10.30 -2.25
CA ILE A 69 10.54 -8.97 -2.44
C ILE A 69 9.80 -8.89 -3.76
N GLU A 70 10.39 -9.41 -4.82
CA GLU A 70 9.75 -9.41 -6.12
C GLU A 70 8.46 -10.22 -6.11
N SER A 71 8.49 -11.38 -5.45
CA SER A 71 7.29 -12.21 -5.39
C SER A 71 6.19 -11.55 -4.57
N ILE A 72 6.55 -10.82 -3.51
CA ILE A 72 5.57 -10.08 -2.72
C ILE A 72 4.92 -9.01 -3.58
N ALA A 73 5.72 -8.26 -4.34
CA ALA A 73 5.17 -7.20 -5.20
C ALA A 73 4.20 -7.77 -6.22
N ARG A 74 4.56 -8.89 -6.86
CA ARG A 74 3.66 -9.53 -7.82
C ARG A 74 2.38 -10.02 -7.14
N SER A 75 2.50 -10.57 -5.94
CA SER A 75 1.33 -11.04 -5.19
C SER A 75 0.38 -9.89 -4.87
N ILE A 76 0.93 -8.74 -4.47
CA ILE A 76 0.11 -7.57 -4.21
C ILE A 76 -0.67 -7.19 -5.47
N GLU A 77 0.02 -7.11 -6.61
CA GLU A 77 -0.65 -6.74 -7.85
C GLU A 77 -1.75 -7.73 -8.22
N GLU A 78 -1.50 -9.03 -8.01
CA GLU A 78 -2.50 -10.04 -8.32
C GLU A 78 -3.72 -9.93 -7.42
N PHE A 79 -3.52 -9.73 -6.13
CA PHE A 79 -4.64 -9.62 -5.20
C PHE A 79 -5.47 -8.38 -5.47
N VAL A 80 -4.81 -7.26 -5.72
CA VAL A 80 -5.53 -6.02 -5.99
C VAL A 80 -6.31 -6.15 -7.30
N TYR A 81 -5.70 -6.73 -8.30
CA TYR A 81 -6.39 -6.89 -9.58
C TYR A 81 -7.59 -7.82 -9.46
N LYS A 82 -7.43 -8.95 -8.77
CA LYS A 82 -8.51 -9.90 -8.63
C LYS A 82 -9.67 -9.35 -7.81
N LYS A 83 -9.36 -8.61 -6.77
CA LYS A 83 -10.40 -8.14 -5.86
C LYS A 83 -11.05 -6.84 -6.31
N LEU A 84 -10.27 -5.96 -6.91
CA LEU A 84 -10.74 -4.60 -7.20
C LEU A 84 -10.62 -4.20 -8.66
N GLY A 85 -9.94 -5.01 -9.47
CA GLY A 85 -9.75 -4.66 -10.87
C GLY A 85 -8.78 -3.52 -11.07
N ASP A 86 -7.97 -3.19 -10.07
CA ASP A 86 -7.04 -2.07 -10.13
C ASP A 86 -5.63 -2.51 -10.44
N GLU A 87 -4.88 -1.60 -11.05
CA GLU A 87 -3.46 -1.77 -11.29
C GLU A 87 -2.74 -0.55 -10.75
N PRO A 88 -1.46 -0.68 -10.37
CA PRO A 88 -0.76 0.49 -9.88
C PRO A 88 -0.61 1.52 -10.97
N LEU A 89 -0.80 2.79 -10.61
CA LEU A 89 -0.57 3.89 -11.54
C LEU A 89 0.90 4.03 -11.85
N HIS A 90 1.75 3.63 -10.93
CA HIS A 90 3.18 3.81 -11.04
C HIS A 90 3.85 2.78 -10.14
N SER A 91 4.98 2.24 -10.60
CA SER A 91 5.77 1.34 -9.78
C SER A 91 7.23 1.61 -10.02
N GLU A 92 8.06 1.39 -8.99
CA GLU A 92 9.49 1.63 -9.06
C GLU A 92 10.23 0.60 -8.24
N GLY A 93 11.51 0.45 -8.55
CA GLY A 93 12.42 -0.33 -7.73
C GLY A 93 12.58 -1.78 -8.11
N GLN A 94 11.90 -2.24 -9.16
CA GLN A 94 11.96 -3.64 -9.53
C GLN A 94 13.36 -4.08 -9.94
N THR A 95 14.13 -3.20 -10.56
CA THR A 95 15.44 -3.56 -11.08
C THR A 95 16.41 -3.94 -9.94
N ASN A 96 16.49 -3.11 -8.91
CA ASN A 96 17.38 -3.39 -7.78
C ASN A 96 16.75 -4.28 -6.73
N ALA A 97 15.43 -4.26 -6.64
CA ALA A 97 14.67 -5.04 -5.67
C ALA A 97 15.16 -4.83 -4.23
N GLU A 98 15.44 -3.59 -3.88
CA GLU A 98 15.76 -3.20 -2.50
C GLU A 98 14.60 -2.47 -1.86
N TRP A 99 13.85 -1.76 -2.68
CA TRP A 99 12.67 -1.03 -2.24
C TRP A 99 11.76 -0.95 -3.45
N ILE A 100 10.74 -1.80 -3.48
CA ILE A 100 9.75 -1.78 -4.56
C ILE A 100 8.55 -0.99 -4.06
N LEU A 101 8.14 -0.03 -4.86
CA LEU A 101 7.02 0.85 -4.54
C LEU A 101 5.93 0.59 -5.56
N LEU A 102 4.72 0.35 -5.08
CA LEU A 102 3.54 0.20 -5.93
C LEU A 102 2.56 1.30 -5.55
N ASP A 103 2.41 2.26 -6.44
CA ASP A 103 1.63 3.46 -6.18
C ASP A 103 0.23 3.32 -6.78
N TYR A 104 -0.77 3.15 -5.92
CA TYR A 104 -2.17 3.08 -6.33
C TYR A 104 -2.86 4.43 -6.12
N PHE A 105 -2.11 5.48 -5.98
CA PHE A 105 -2.56 6.85 -5.77
C PHE A 105 -3.02 7.10 -4.33
N THR A 106 -4.10 6.47 -3.90
CA THR A 106 -4.60 6.68 -2.54
C THR A 106 -3.91 5.78 -1.53
N VAL A 107 -3.36 4.67 -2.00
CA VAL A 107 -2.59 3.76 -1.14
C VAL A 107 -1.29 3.44 -1.85
N VAL A 108 -0.20 3.51 -1.13
CA VAL A 108 1.11 3.19 -1.68
C VAL A 108 1.69 2.01 -0.89
N ALA A 109 2.04 0.95 -1.60
CA ALA A 109 2.67 -0.21 -0.99
C ALA A 109 4.18 -0.08 -1.09
N HIS A 110 4.88 -0.38 0.01
CA HIS A 110 6.33 -0.31 0.07
C HIS A 110 6.86 -1.66 0.52
N VAL A 111 7.62 -2.31 -0.33
CA VAL A 111 8.20 -3.63 -0.04
C VAL A 111 9.70 -3.46 0.00
N PHE A 112 10.30 -3.65 1.18
CA PHE A 112 11.71 -3.39 1.40
C PHE A 112 12.50 -4.66 1.58
N LEU A 113 13.77 -4.61 1.16
CA LEU A 113 14.76 -5.54 1.67
C LEU A 113 15.00 -5.16 3.14
N GLN A 114 15.22 -6.16 3.98
CA GLN A 114 15.18 -5.95 5.43
C GLN A 114 16.09 -4.81 5.90
N ASP A 115 17.34 -4.79 5.49
CA ASP A 115 18.27 -3.76 5.95
C ASP A 115 17.94 -2.39 5.36
N LYS A 116 17.26 -2.35 4.22
CA LYS A 116 16.90 -1.07 3.60
C LYS A 116 15.70 -0.44 4.27
N ARG A 117 14.81 -1.24 4.84
CA ARG A 117 13.66 -0.69 5.55
C ARG A 117 14.11 0.23 6.68
N GLU A 118 15.06 -0.23 7.47
CA GLU A 118 15.57 0.56 8.57
C GLU A 118 16.36 1.76 8.08
N PHE A 119 17.15 1.57 7.04
CA PHE A 119 17.97 2.64 6.49
C PHE A 119 17.12 3.80 6.00
N TYR A 120 16.07 3.54 5.24
CA TYR A 120 15.22 4.61 4.73
C TYR A 120 14.25 5.15 5.76
N GLY A 121 13.82 4.32 6.71
CA GLY A 121 13.09 4.78 7.87
C GLY A 121 11.81 5.53 7.61
N LEU A 122 10.98 5.03 6.67
CA LEU A 122 9.71 5.71 6.37
C LEU A 122 8.83 5.84 7.60
N GLU A 123 8.84 4.83 8.45
CA GLU A 123 8.00 4.85 9.63
C GLU A 123 8.38 6.00 10.58
N ARG A 124 9.65 6.35 10.60
CA ARG A 124 10.08 7.48 11.42
C ARG A 124 9.67 8.81 10.82
N LEU A 125 9.65 8.90 9.49
CA LEU A 125 9.23 10.12 8.84
C LEU A 125 7.77 10.44 9.13
N TRP A 126 6.96 9.40 9.33
CA TRP A 126 5.53 9.56 9.55
C TRP A 126 5.16 9.19 10.97
N ALA A 127 6.05 9.47 11.93
CA ALA A 127 5.84 9.06 13.32
C ALA A 127 4.62 9.71 13.96
N ASP A 128 4.16 10.84 13.43
CA ASP A 128 2.97 11.52 13.95
C ASP A 128 1.68 10.88 13.48
N ALA A 129 1.73 9.96 12.54
CA ALA A 129 0.54 9.30 12.03
C ALA A 129 0.22 8.06 12.84
N ASP A 130 -1.01 7.56 12.67
CA ASP A 130 -1.40 6.29 13.26
C ASP A 130 -0.73 5.15 12.51
N ILE A 131 0.04 4.35 13.22
CA ILE A 131 0.73 3.19 12.64
C ILE A 131 0.13 1.94 13.25
N GLN A 132 -0.35 1.03 12.42
CA GLN A 132 -0.95 -0.23 12.84
C GLN A 132 -0.08 -1.38 12.36
N ARG A 133 0.19 -2.31 13.27
CA ARG A 133 0.97 -3.50 12.92
C ARG A 133 0.04 -4.67 12.72
N ILE A 134 0.34 -5.46 11.71
CA ILE A 134 -0.44 -6.65 11.40
C ILE A 134 0.26 -7.84 12.03
N ALA A 135 -0.46 -8.60 12.85
CA ALA A 135 0.11 -9.78 13.47
C ALA A 135 0.39 -10.82 12.40
N SER A 136 1.55 -11.46 12.54
CA SER A 136 1.95 -12.52 11.62
C SER A 136 1.41 -13.84 12.14
N ASN A 137 0.85 -14.64 11.24
CA ASN A 137 0.35 -15.96 11.56
C ASN A 137 1.25 -17.07 11.04
N TYR A 138 2.47 -16.73 10.61
CA TYR A 138 3.36 -17.69 10.00
C TYR A 138 4.77 -17.61 10.58
#